data_0fcfa48f6f8c889fb936e3f3f8d4f315
#
_entry.id   0fcfa48f6f8c889fb936e3f3f8d4f315
#
_cell.length_a   1.000
_cell.length_b   1.000
_cell.length_c   1.000
_cell.angle_alpha   90.00
_cell.angle_beta   90.00
_cell.angle_gamma   90.00
#
_symmetry.space_group_name_H-M   'P 1'
#
loop_
_entity.id
_entity.type
_entity.pdbx_description
1 polymer ?
#
loop_
_entity_poly.entity_id
_entity_poly.type
_entity_poly.pdbx_seq_one_letter_code
_entity_poly.pdbx_strand_id
1 'polypeptide(L)'
;MLIIDIQEKIIRSISNKDSIIKNIKKLLNAYQILEENIFISEQNPLKLGVTMPELLPIAGFRKFEKMDFSLAKLEEFLKELKNKKINNLIVCGIETHICIQQTVLDSLKKGYEVTLISDAIGSRNMVDHEIALQRMTHSGAILTTTESIIFELCKTADRKEFKEIRNIIMR
;
A
#
# COMPACT_ATOMS: atom_id res chain seq x y z
N MET A 1 -3.81 -2.18 -5.66
CA MET A 1 -3.15 -1.69 -4.41
C MET A 1 -1.74 -2.24 -4.31
N LEU A 2 -0.84 -1.46 -3.73
CA LEU A 2 0.55 -1.82 -3.46
C LEU A 2 0.83 -1.71 -1.96
N ILE A 3 1.15 -2.85 -1.33
CA ILE A 3 1.55 -2.93 0.08
C ILE A 3 3.08 -3.04 0.13
N ILE A 4 3.74 -2.05 0.73
CA ILE A 4 5.20 -1.95 0.76
C ILE A 4 5.72 -2.44 2.12
N ASP A 5 6.52 -3.52 2.08
CA ASP A 5 7.47 -3.97 3.09
C ASP A 5 6.93 -4.12 4.53
N ILE A 6 5.69 -4.56 4.70
CA ILE A 6 5.12 -4.87 6.02
C ILE A 6 5.71 -6.19 6.55
N GLN A 7 7.01 -6.15 6.86
CA GLN A 7 7.80 -7.32 7.26
C GLN A 7 8.02 -7.36 8.77
N GLU A 8 8.15 -8.57 9.32
CA GLU A 8 8.21 -8.85 10.75
C GLU A 8 9.27 -8.04 11.51
N LYS A 9 10.45 -7.86 10.93
CA LYS A 9 11.56 -7.18 11.62
C LYS A 9 11.45 -5.66 11.53
N ILE A 10 10.87 -5.10 10.47
CA ILE A 10 10.75 -3.66 10.28
C ILE A 10 9.56 -3.11 11.07
N ILE A 11 8.42 -3.78 11.01
CA ILE A 11 7.17 -3.30 11.61
C ILE A 11 7.28 -3.10 13.13
N ARG A 12 8.16 -3.83 13.80
CA ARG A 12 8.36 -3.76 15.27
C ARG A 12 8.77 -2.38 15.75
N SER A 13 9.47 -1.61 14.92
CA SER A 13 9.94 -0.26 15.26
C SER A 13 8.91 0.84 14.99
N ILE A 14 7.76 0.50 14.41
CA ILE A 14 6.71 1.46 14.06
C ILE A 14 5.72 1.58 15.21
N SER A 15 5.59 2.79 15.78
CA SER A 15 4.76 3.01 16.97
C SER A 15 3.27 2.80 16.75
N ASN A 16 2.75 3.17 15.59
CA ASN A 16 1.34 3.02 15.20
C ASN A 16 1.06 1.76 14.37
N LYS A 17 1.91 0.73 14.47
CA LYS A 17 1.85 -0.51 13.67
C LYS A 17 0.49 -1.20 13.72
N ASP A 18 -0.14 -1.26 14.90
CA ASP A 18 -1.41 -1.98 15.07
C ASP A 18 -2.54 -1.31 14.27
N SER A 19 -2.56 0.02 14.24
CA SER A 19 -3.47 0.79 13.39
C SER A 19 -3.21 0.56 11.91
N ILE A 20 -1.95 0.60 11.50
CA ILE A 20 -1.53 0.34 10.11
C ILE A 20 -1.97 -1.06 9.68
N ILE A 21 -1.68 -2.08 10.48
CA ILE A 21 -2.05 -3.47 10.20
C ILE A 21 -3.57 -3.62 10.11
N LYS A 22 -4.31 -3.02 11.05
CA LYS A 22 -5.79 -3.02 11.03
C LYS A 22 -6.32 -2.41 9.73
N ASN A 23 -5.82 -1.26 9.33
CA ASN A 23 -6.25 -0.56 8.12
C ASN A 23 -5.86 -1.33 6.84
N ILE A 24 -4.67 -1.91 6.79
CA ILE A 24 -4.27 -2.79 5.67
C ILE A 24 -5.19 -4.02 5.57
N LYS A 25 -5.59 -4.63 6.69
CA LYS A 25 -6.58 -5.74 6.68
C LYS A 25 -7.92 -5.30 6.11
N LYS A 26 -8.42 -4.09 6.46
CA LYS A 26 -9.65 -3.55 5.86
C LYS A 26 -9.51 -3.37 4.35
N LEU A 27 -8.38 -2.79 3.90
CA LEU A 27 -8.07 -2.63 2.48
C LEU A 27 -8.02 -3.98 1.76
N LEU A 28 -7.30 -4.95 2.30
CA LEU A 28 -7.17 -6.29 1.72
C LEU A 28 -8.54 -6.96 1.53
N ASN A 29 -9.40 -6.93 2.55
CA ASN A 29 -10.74 -7.49 2.48
C ASN A 29 -11.60 -6.77 1.42
N ALA A 30 -11.54 -5.44 1.36
CA ALA A 30 -12.27 -4.68 0.37
C ALA A 30 -11.80 -4.99 -1.06
N TYR A 31 -10.48 -5.08 -1.27
CA TYR A 31 -9.88 -5.41 -2.57
C TYR A 31 -10.24 -6.81 -3.05
N GLN A 32 -10.33 -7.79 -2.14
CA GLN A 32 -10.80 -9.12 -2.47
C GLN A 32 -12.28 -9.14 -2.90
N ILE A 33 -13.14 -8.47 -2.13
CA ILE A 33 -14.59 -8.37 -2.45
C ILE A 33 -14.80 -7.66 -3.80
N LEU A 34 -13.98 -6.65 -4.10
CA LEU A 34 -14.07 -5.86 -5.32
C LEU A 34 -13.28 -6.47 -6.50
N GLU A 35 -12.60 -7.60 -6.29
CA GLU A 35 -11.76 -8.31 -7.29
C GLU A 35 -10.64 -7.43 -7.87
N GLU A 36 -10.07 -6.55 -7.05
CA GLU A 36 -9.03 -5.61 -7.45
C GLU A 36 -7.62 -6.18 -7.29
N ASN A 37 -6.66 -5.69 -8.08
CA ASN A 37 -5.27 -6.17 -8.06
C ASN A 37 -4.53 -5.81 -6.77
N ILE A 38 -3.85 -6.79 -6.17
CA ILE A 38 -3.02 -6.64 -4.97
C ILE A 38 -1.57 -7.01 -5.27
N PHE A 39 -0.66 -6.10 -4.97
CA PHE A 39 0.78 -6.29 -5.05
C PHE A 39 1.40 -6.11 -3.66
N ILE A 40 2.37 -6.95 -3.33
CA ILE A 40 3.10 -6.90 -2.05
C ILE A 40 4.59 -6.87 -2.36
N SER A 41 5.34 -5.99 -1.70
CA SER A 41 6.80 -6.02 -1.79
C SER A 41 7.44 -6.47 -0.49
N GLU A 42 8.62 -7.10 -0.60
CA GLU A 42 9.50 -7.47 0.50
C GLU A 42 10.91 -6.94 0.21
N GLN A 43 11.43 -6.14 1.14
CA GLN A 43 12.81 -5.66 1.12
C GLN A 43 13.73 -6.72 1.71
N ASN A 44 14.67 -7.28 0.92
CA ASN A 44 15.68 -8.24 1.36
C ASN A 44 15.14 -9.25 2.40
N PRO A 45 14.20 -10.14 2.02
CA PRO A 45 13.48 -11.00 2.98
C PRO A 45 14.40 -11.91 3.78
N LEU A 46 15.57 -12.27 3.25
CA LEU A 46 16.59 -13.05 3.98
C LEU A 46 17.06 -12.33 5.24
N LYS A 47 17.16 -11.00 5.22
CA LYS A 47 17.59 -10.20 6.38
C LYS A 47 16.43 -9.66 7.20
N LEU A 48 15.37 -9.19 6.55
CA LEU A 48 14.29 -8.45 7.20
C LEU A 48 13.06 -9.30 7.52
N GLY A 49 13.08 -10.58 7.12
CA GLY A 49 11.95 -11.48 7.30
C GLY A 49 10.90 -11.33 6.21
N VAL A 50 9.85 -12.10 6.29
CA VAL A 50 8.73 -12.10 5.33
C VAL A 50 7.65 -11.10 5.74
N THR A 51 6.73 -10.85 4.84
CA THR A 51 5.50 -10.10 5.12
C THR A 51 4.76 -10.72 6.30
N MET A 52 4.18 -9.90 7.17
CA MET A 52 3.42 -10.33 8.34
C MET A 52 2.41 -11.42 7.95
N PRO A 53 2.49 -12.63 8.56
CA PRO A 53 1.63 -13.77 8.18
C PRO A 53 0.13 -13.47 8.28
N GLU A 54 -0.25 -12.60 9.20
CA GLU A 54 -1.64 -12.21 9.41
C GLU A 54 -2.25 -11.35 8.26
N LEU A 55 -1.42 -10.91 7.31
CA LEU A 55 -1.85 -10.22 6.09
C LEU A 55 -1.90 -11.13 4.87
N LEU A 56 -1.41 -12.37 4.97
CA LEU A 56 -1.25 -13.29 3.84
C LEU A 56 -2.40 -14.30 3.60
N PRO A 57 -3.47 -14.44 4.42
CA PRO A 57 -4.57 -15.35 4.10
C PRO A 57 -5.48 -14.79 2.98
N ILE A 58 -4.92 -14.07 2.02
CA ILE A 58 -5.59 -13.53 0.85
C ILE A 58 -5.16 -14.29 -0.40
N ALA A 59 -6.14 -14.62 -1.25
CA ALA A 59 -5.86 -15.16 -2.57
C ALA A 59 -5.61 -14.03 -3.59
N GLY A 60 -4.88 -14.34 -4.66
CA GLY A 60 -4.80 -13.44 -5.83
C GLY A 60 -3.86 -12.25 -5.71
N PHE A 61 -2.92 -12.24 -4.77
CA PHE A 61 -1.86 -11.23 -4.73
C PHE A 61 -0.61 -11.68 -5.50
N ARG A 62 0.19 -10.70 -5.96
CA ARG A 62 1.52 -10.97 -6.50
C ARG A 62 2.59 -10.33 -5.61
N LYS A 63 3.59 -11.13 -5.25
CA LYS A 63 4.70 -10.70 -4.39
C LYS A 63 5.94 -10.40 -5.21
N PHE A 64 6.70 -9.37 -4.78
CA PHE A 64 7.97 -8.94 -5.36
C PHE A 64 9.03 -8.81 -4.25
N GLU A 65 10.19 -9.36 -4.48
CA GLU A 65 11.36 -9.16 -3.62
C GLU A 65 12.27 -8.11 -4.25
N LYS A 66 12.84 -7.23 -3.44
CA LYS A 66 13.67 -6.13 -3.92
C LYS A 66 14.86 -5.84 -3.02
N MET A 67 15.95 -5.36 -3.62
CA MET A 67 17.10 -4.81 -2.91
C MET A 67 17.12 -3.28 -2.95
N ASP A 68 16.67 -2.67 -4.04
CA ASP A 68 16.41 -1.24 -4.11
C ASP A 68 15.28 -0.84 -3.16
N PHE A 69 15.35 0.35 -2.58
CA PHE A 69 14.25 0.84 -1.75
C PHE A 69 12.99 1.12 -2.57
N SER A 70 13.16 1.60 -3.79
CA SER A 70 12.06 1.85 -4.73
C SER A 70 11.66 0.57 -5.48
N LEU A 71 10.40 0.14 -5.33
CA LEU A 71 9.85 -0.95 -6.13
C LEU A 71 9.71 -0.56 -7.62
N ALA A 72 9.57 0.73 -7.92
CA ALA A 72 9.47 1.24 -9.30
C ALA A 72 10.79 1.14 -10.11
N LYS A 73 11.87 0.61 -9.51
CA LYS A 73 13.09 0.21 -10.22
C LYS A 73 13.08 -1.24 -10.67
N LEU A 74 12.20 -2.07 -10.12
CA LEU A 74 12.10 -3.48 -10.47
C LEU A 74 11.35 -3.63 -11.81
N GLU A 75 12.07 -4.09 -12.83
CA GLU A 75 11.50 -4.26 -14.17
C GLU A 75 10.31 -5.22 -14.21
N GLU A 76 10.36 -6.29 -13.42
CA GLU A 76 9.28 -7.27 -13.31
C GLU A 76 7.98 -6.63 -12.83
N PHE A 77 8.06 -5.75 -11.83
CA PHE A 77 6.91 -4.99 -11.32
C PHE A 77 6.33 -4.07 -12.41
N LEU A 78 7.19 -3.31 -13.10
CA LEU A 78 6.77 -2.40 -14.17
C LEU A 78 6.12 -3.15 -15.34
N LYS A 79 6.65 -4.32 -15.72
CA LYS A 79 6.04 -5.20 -16.73
C LYS A 79 4.64 -5.66 -16.29
N GLU A 80 4.49 -6.03 -15.03
CA GLU A 80 3.19 -6.46 -14.50
C GLU A 80 2.16 -5.34 -14.54
N LEU A 81 2.53 -4.12 -14.13
CA LEU A 81 1.64 -2.95 -14.22
C LEU A 81 1.19 -2.70 -15.66
N LYS A 82 2.13 -2.77 -16.61
CA LYS A 82 1.85 -2.58 -18.04
C LYS A 82 0.92 -3.66 -18.58
N ASN A 83 1.19 -4.93 -18.27
CA ASN A 83 0.37 -6.07 -18.73
C ASN A 83 -1.08 -5.96 -18.22
N LYS A 84 -1.27 -5.49 -16.99
CA LYS A 84 -2.58 -5.28 -16.38
C LYS A 84 -3.19 -3.90 -16.72
N LYS A 85 -2.51 -3.06 -17.50
CA LYS A 85 -2.94 -1.70 -17.87
C LYS A 85 -3.24 -0.82 -16.65
N ILE A 86 -2.45 -0.96 -15.59
CA ILE A 86 -2.59 -0.21 -14.36
C ILE A 86 -1.85 1.12 -14.51
N ASN A 87 -2.55 2.23 -14.33
CA ASN A 87 -2.00 3.58 -14.38
C ASN A 87 -2.06 4.30 -13.02
N ASN A 88 -2.89 3.83 -12.09
CA ASN A 88 -3.03 4.38 -10.74
C ASN A 88 -2.55 3.37 -9.69
N LEU A 89 -1.68 3.81 -8.79
CA LEU A 89 -1.12 3.04 -7.70
C LEU A 89 -1.67 3.55 -6.36
N ILE A 90 -2.43 2.72 -5.67
CA ILE A 90 -2.88 2.99 -4.31
C ILE A 90 -1.89 2.34 -3.36
N VAL A 91 -1.18 3.16 -2.55
CA VAL A 91 0.01 2.76 -1.81
C VAL A 91 -0.22 2.81 -0.31
N CYS A 92 0.15 1.73 0.38
CA CYS A 92 0.23 1.62 1.84
C CYS A 92 1.49 0.84 2.26
N GLY A 93 1.81 0.78 3.55
CA GLY A 93 2.97 0.03 4.06
C GLY A 93 3.97 0.85 4.86
N ILE A 94 5.23 0.45 4.84
CA ILE A 94 6.35 1.07 5.59
C ILE A 94 7.68 1.05 4.81
N GLU A 95 8.71 1.85 5.16
CA GLU A 95 8.60 3.11 5.93
C GLU A 95 8.30 4.26 4.99
N THR A 96 7.45 5.17 5.44
CA THR A 96 6.97 6.32 4.64
C THR A 96 8.11 7.10 3.98
N HIS A 97 9.20 7.38 4.73
CA HIS A 97 10.33 8.20 4.30
C HIS A 97 11.43 7.44 3.53
N ILE A 98 11.31 6.11 3.40
CA ILE A 98 12.31 5.28 2.71
C ILE A 98 11.68 4.60 1.49
N CYS A 99 11.15 3.40 1.66
CA CYS A 99 10.65 2.58 0.55
C CYS A 99 9.42 3.19 -0.12
N ILE A 100 8.49 3.71 0.68
CA ILE A 100 7.28 4.35 0.15
C ILE A 100 7.66 5.60 -0.64
N GLN A 101 8.38 6.55 -0.03
CA GLN A 101 8.75 7.81 -0.69
C GLN A 101 9.49 7.57 -2.00
N GLN A 102 10.49 6.69 -2.01
CA GLN A 102 11.25 6.44 -3.23
C GLN A 102 10.39 5.76 -4.32
N THR A 103 9.55 4.80 -3.93
CA THR A 103 8.63 4.14 -4.89
C THR A 103 7.65 5.14 -5.47
N VAL A 104 7.06 6.00 -4.64
CA VAL A 104 6.10 7.03 -5.06
C VAL A 104 6.73 8.02 -6.02
N LEU A 105 7.87 8.61 -5.64
CA LEU A 105 8.54 9.62 -6.47
C LEU A 105 9.00 9.04 -7.81
N ASP A 106 9.52 7.81 -7.83
CA ASP A 106 9.91 7.15 -9.06
C ASP A 106 8.70 6.75 -9.93
N SER A 107 7.59 6.37 -9.32
CA SER A 107 6.34 6.06 -10.03
C SER A 107 5.75 7.31 -10.69
N LEU A 108 5.67 8.43 -9.96
CA LEU A 108 5.23 9.72 -10.51
C LEU A 108 6.09 10.16 -11.69
N LYS A 109 7.42 10.04 -11.60
CA LYS A 109 8.34 10.35 -12.73
C LYS A 109 8.11 9.46 -13.93
N LYS A 110 7.58 8.26 -13.77
CA LYS A 110 7.23 7.33 -14.85
C LYS A 110 5.82 7.55 -15.40
N GLY A 111 5.08 8.55 -14.90
CA GLY A 111 3.75 8.92 -15.37
C GLY A 111 2.61 8.13 -14.73
N TYR A 112 2.85 7.39 -13.66
CA TYR A 112 1.78 6.78 -12.87
C TYR A 112 1.12 7.82 -11.97
N GLU A 113 -0.19 7.73 -11.80
CA GLU A 113 -0.90 8.39 -10.71
C GLU A 113 -0.66 7.63 -9.40
N VAL A 114 -0.46 8.34 -8.30
CA VAL A 114 -0.20 7.70 -7.00
C VAL A 114 -1.09 8.29 -5.93
N THR A 115 -1.84 7.40 -5.27
CA THR A 115 -2.68 7.72 -4.10
C THR A 115 -2.08 7.06 -2.86
N LEU A 116 -1.85 7.85 -1.82
CA LEU A 116 -1.29 7.41 -0.53
C LEU A 116 -2.39 7.25 0.50
N ILE A 117 -2.43 6.11 1.18
CA ILE A 117 -3.37 5.86 2.27
C ILE A 117 -2.71 6.32 3.59
N SER A 118 -2.99 7.56 4.02
CA SER A 118 -2.28 8.23 5.12
C SER A 118 -2.37 7.51 6.46
N ASP A 119 -3.47 6.82 6.73
CA ASP A 119 -3.71 6.05 7.96
C ASP A 119 -3.29 4.56 7.86
N ALA A 120 -2.70 4.17 6.72
CA ALA A 120 -2.15 2.84 6.47
C ALA A 120 -0.66 2.87 6.08
N ILE A 121 0.03 3.99 6.36
CA ILE A 121 1.48 4.15 6.21
C ILE A 121 2.10 4.66 7.51
N GLY A 122 3.41 4.42 7.69
CA GLY A 122 4.10 4.89 8.89
C GLY A 122 5.61 4.82 8.79
N SER A 123 6.26 5.46 9.75
CA SER A 123 7.71 5.43 9.97
C SER A 123 8.03 5.33 11.46
N ARG A 124 9.22 4.84 11.79
CA ARG A 124 9.72 4.80 13.17
C ARG A 124 9.93 6.20 13.78
N ASN A 125 10.20 7.20 12.95
CA ASN A 125 10.34 8.59 13.35
C ASN A 125 9.21 9.42 12.71
N MET A 126 8.46 10.17 13.55
CA MET A 126 7.31 10.95 13.09
C MET A 126 7.72 12.14 12.24
N VAL A 127 8.84 12.81 12.55
CA VAL A 127 9.33 13.94 11.74
C VAL A 127 9.65 13.48 10.32
N ASP A 128 10.32 12.34 10.17
CA ASP A 128 10.61 11.77 8.85
C ASP A 128 9.34 11.39 8.09
N HIS A 129 8.32 10.88 8.82
CA HIS A 129 7.02 10.57 8.24
C HIS A 129 6.32 11.80 7.68
N GLU A 130 6.22 12.86 8.48
CA GLU A 130 5.54 14.10 8.11
C GLU A 130 6.22 14.81 6.92
N ILE A 131 7.55 14.93 6.95
CA ILE A 131 8.32 15.54 5.85
C ILE A 131 8.20 14.70 4.56
N ALA A 132 8.20 13.36 4.68
CA ALA A 132 8.00 12.49 3.53
C ALA A 132 6.62 12.65 2.90
N LEU A 133 5.55 12.74 3.71
CA LEU A 133 4.20 13.03 3.23
C LEU A 133 4.12 14.35 2.48
N GLN A 134 4.65 15.44 3.07
CA GLN A 134 4.69 16.74 2.42
C GLN A 134 5.43 16.69 1.09
N ARG A 135 6.59 16.03 1.05
CA ARG A 135 7.40 15.90 -0.15
C ARG A 135 6.67 15.14 -1.26
N MET A 136 6.02 14.03 -0.93
CA MET A 136 5.29 13.23 -1.91
C MET A 136 4.07 13.96 -2.46
N THR A 137 3.32 14.67 -1.60
CA THR A 137 2.15 15.46 -2.03
C THR A 137 2.55 16.64 -2.90
N HIS A 138 3.61 17.38 -2.57
CA HIS A 138 4.13 18.43 -3.43
C HIS A 138 4.64 17.92 -4.79
N SER A 139 5.00 16.63 -4.85
CA SER A 139 5.42 15.98 -6.11
C SER A 139 4.25 15.43 -6.92
N GLY A 140 3.01 15.57 -6.46
CA GLY A 140 1.80 15.16 -7.19
C GLY A 140 1.10 13.89 -6.66
N ALA A 141 1.55 13.31 -5.54
CA ALA A 141 0.80 12.22 -4.92
C ALA A 141 -0.46 12.74 -4.21
N ILE A 142 -1.56 11.99 -4.31
CA ILE A 142 -2.83 12.31 -3.69
C ILE A 142 -2.91 11.63 -2.32
N LEU A 143 -3.29 12.36 -1.27
CA LEU A 143 -3.55 11.77 0.05
C LEU A 143 -5.02 11.41 0.19
N THR A 144 -5.25 10.23 0.77
CA THR A 144 -6.59 9.77 1.18
C THR A 144 -6.47 8.92 2.46
N THR A 145 -7.59 8.39 2.94
CA THR A 145 -7.65 7.46 4.08
C THR A 145 -8.20 6.11 3.65
N THR A 146 -8.02 5.11 4.50
CA THR A 146 -8.54 3.74 4.29
C THR A 146 -10.03 3.74 3.98
N GLU A 147 -10.83 4.44 4.77
CA GLU A 147 -12.28 4.47 4.58
C GLU A 147 -12.66 5.18 3.28
N SER A 148 -12.09 6.35 3.01
CA SER A 148 -12.36 7.11 1.79
C SER A 148 -12.09 6.30 0.54
N ILE A 149 -10.92 5.70 0.42
CA ILE A 149 -10.57 4.94 -0.79
C ILE A 149 -11.43 3.69 -0.98
N ILE A 150 -11.83 3.02 0.10
CA ILE A 150 -12.73 1.85 0.02
C ILE A 150 -14.10 2.28 -0.55
N PHE A 151 -14.65 3.41 -0.13
CA PHE A 151 -15.90 3.92 -0.69
C PHE A 151 -15.75 4.47 -2.11
N GLU A 152 -14.62 5.09 -2.44
CA GLU A 152 -14.30 5.49 -3.82
C GLU A 152 -14.28 4.29 -4.77
N LEU A 153 -13.70 3.16 -4.36
CA LEU A 153 -13.69 1.91 -5.12
C LEU A 153 -15.08 1.27 -5.20
N CYS A 154 -15.87 1.36 -4.13
CA CYS A 154 -17.24 0.84 -4.09
C CYS A 154 -18.18 1.63 -4.99
N LYS A 155 -17.99 2.93 -5.16
CA LYS A 155 -18.69 3.90 -6.02
C LYS A 155 -20.16 4.19 -5.67
N THR A 156 -20.95 3.19 -5.29
CA THR A 156 -22.38 3.36 -5.05
C THR A 156 -22.91 2.39 -4.00
N ALA A 157 -23.92 2.82 -3.24
CA ALA A 157 -24.62 1.98 -2.27
C ALA A 157 -25.54 0.93 -2.93
N ASP A 158 -25.84 1.07 -4.22
CA ASP A 158 -26.66 0.12 -4.98
C ASP A 158 -25.88 -1.13 -5.43
N ARG A 159 -24.56 -1.15 -5.19
CA ARG A 159 -23.73 -2.28 -5.52
C ARG A 159 -24.05 -3.49 -4.62
N LYS A 160 -24.08 -4.71 -5.19
CA LYS A 160 -24.40 -5.95 -4.46
C LYS A 160 -23.46 -6.19 -3.27
N GLU A 161 -22.17 -5.81 -3.42
CA GLU A 161 -21.12 -5.94 -2.40
C GLU A 161 -21.18 -4.84 -1.30
N PHE A 162 -21.99 -3.81 -1.45
CA PHE A 162 -22.01 -2.65 -0.55
C PHE A 162 -22.19 -3.04 0.94
N LYS A 163 -23.09 -3.99 1.24
CA LYS A 163 -23.33 -4.45 2.62
C LYS A 163 -22.05 -5.05 3.24
N GLU A 164 -21.29 -5.82 2.47
CA GLU A 164 -20.04 -6.43 2.93
C GLU A 164 -18.96 -5.37 3.11
N ILE A 165 -18.81 -4.43 2.16
CA ILE A 165 -17.89 -3.30 2.26
C ILE A 165 -18.18 -2.45 3.50
N ARG A 166 -19.43 -2.09 3.75
CA ARG A 166 -19.83 -1.34 4.95
C ARG A 166 -19.45 -2.09 6.24
N ASN A 167 -19.64 -3.41 6.27
CA ASN A 167 -19.32 -4.22 7.46
C ASN A 167 -17.81 -4.26 7.76
N ILE A 168 -16.93 -4.16 6.74
CA ILE A 168 -15.47 -4.04 6.92
C ILE A 168 -15.14 -2.74 7.66
N ILE A 169 -15.78 -1.64 7.28
CA ILE A 169 -15.49 -0.32 7.86
C ILE A 169 -15.97 -0.23 9.31
N MET A 170 -17.13 -0.78 9.61
CA MET A 170 -17.75 -0.70 10.96
C MET A 170 -17.08 -1.61 12.00
N ARG A 171 -16.15 -2.49 11.62
CA ARG A 171 -15.32 -3.33 12.51
C ARG A 171 -13.97 -2.66 12.80
#